data_72c2a606951f1941de7672e7622a8b7f
#
_entry.id   72c2a606951f1941de7672e7622a8b7f
#
_cell.length_a   1.000
_cell.length_b   1.000
_cell.length_c   1.000
_cell.angle_alpha   90.00
_cell.angle_beta   90.00
_cell.angle_gamma   90.00
#
_symmetry.space_group_name_H-M   'P 1'
#
loop_
_entity.id
_entity.type
_entity.pdbx_description
1 polymer ?
#
loop_
_entity_poly.entity_id
_entity_poly.type
_entity_poly.pdbx_seq_one_letter_code
_entity_poly.pdbx_strand_id
1 'polypeptide(L)'
;MSKIANAFKDGKAFIPFITCGDPDIETTEKVVREAVKNGADLIELGIPFSDPTAEGPVIQEADIRALSAGMTTDKVFELLKEVRKEVDIPIVFMTYANPVYHYGTDKFFEKASEAGAD
;
A
#
# COMPACT_ATOMS: atom_id res chain seq x y z
N MET A 1 19.23 -7.92 -9.45
CA MET A 1 18.72 -6.58 -9.12
C MET A 1 17.31 -6.74 -8.55
N SER A 2 17.00 -6.05 -7.48
CA SER A 2 15.64 -6.10 -6.90
C SER A 2 14.60 -5.47 -7.83
N LYS A 3 13.34 -5.83 -7.67
CA LYS A 3 12.24 -5.18 -8.41
C LYS A 3 12.22 -3.67 -8.18
N ILE A 4 12.47 -3.23 -6.94
CA ILE A 4 12.53 -1.80 -6.60
C ILE A 4 13.62 -1.08 -7.40
N ALA A 5 14.81 -1.67 -7.49
CA ALA A 5 15.90 -1.08 -8.29
C ALA A 5 15.52 -0.98 -9.78
N ASN A 6 14.75 -1.93 -10.29
CA ASN A 6 14.30 -1.91 -11.68
C ASN A 6 13.37 -0.74 -11.99
N ALA A 7 12.62 -0.22 -11.00
CA ALA A 7 11.76 0.95 -11.19
C ALA A 7 12.54 2.20 -11.60
N PHE A 8 13.85 2.25 -11.32
CA PHE A 8 14.72 3.41 -11.59
C PHE A 8 15.68 3.21 -12.75
N LYS A 9 15.63 2.06 -13.44
CA LYS A 9 16.62 1.70 -14.49
C LYS A 9 16.66 2.70 -15.66
N ASP A 10 15.54 3.34 -15.97
CA ASP A 10 15.42 4.31 -17.07
C ASP A 10 15.50 5.76 -16.60
N GLY A 11 15.92 6.01 -15.34
CA GLY A 11 16.06 7.33 -14.75
C GLY A 11 15.03 7.61 -13.67
N LYS A 12 14.17 8.61 -13.87
CA LYS A 12 13.14 9.00 -12.88
C LYS A 12 11.99 7.99 -12.87
N ALA A 13 11.51 7.66 -11.68
CA ALA A 13 10.35 6.80 -11.48
C ALA A 13 9.12 7.62 -11.10
N PHE A 14 7.96 7.23 -11.61
CA PHE A 14 6.66 7.71 -11.16
C PHE A 14 6.15 6.79 -10.05
N ILE A 15 6.02 7.32 -8.83
CA ILE A 15 5.68 6.57 -7.63
C ILE A 15 4.45 7.18 -6.95
N PRO A 16 3.24 6.76 -7.30
CA PRO A 16 2.04 7.23 -6.61
C PRO A 16 1.90 6.60 -5.23
N PHE A 17 1.50 7.43 -4.25
CA PHE A 17 1.08 7.00 -2.92
C PHE A 17 -0.43 6.87 -2.87
N ILE A 18 -0.93 5.76 -2.33
CA ILE A 18 -2.37 5.48 -2.25
C ILE A 18 -2.69 4.98 -0.84
N THR A 19 -3.60 5.67 -0.14
CA THR A 19 -4.12 5.18 1.15
C THR A 19 -5.02 3.97 0.91
N CYS A 20 -4.62 2.83 1.47
CA CYS A 20 -5.29 1.57 1.24
C CYS A 20 -6.68 1.55 1.91
N GLY A 21 -7.72 1.34 1.11
CA GLY A 21 -9.10 1.31 1.59
C GLY A 21 -9.83 2.65 1.58
N ASP A 22 -9.24 3.71 1.03
CA ASP A 22 -9.88 5.02 0.91
C ASP A 22 -10.44 5.22 -0.52
N PRO A 23 -11.71 5.48 -0.70
CA PRO A 23 -12.80 5.42 0.29
C PRO A 23 -13.24 3.99 0.63
N ASP A 24 -12.84 3.01 -0.16
CA ASP A 24 -13.13 1.59 0.01
C ASP A 24 -12.09 0.71 -0.71
N ILE A 25 -12.16 -0.60 -0.48
CA ILE A 25 -11.21 -1.58 -1.03
C ILE A 25 -11.32 -1.64 -2.55
N GLU A 26 -12.53 -1.70 -3.08
CA GLU A 26 -12.76 -1.84 -4.53
C GLU A 26 -12.20 -0.64 -5.30
N THR A 27 -12.41 0.57 -4.80
CA THR A 27 -11.86 1.79 -5.40
C THR A 27 -10.34 1.79 -5.36
N THR A 28 -9.74 1.39 -4.23
CA THR A 28 -8.28 1.28 -4.12
C THR A 28 -7.70 0.33 -5.17
N GLU A 29 -8.29 -0.83 -5.34
CA GLU A 29 -7.86 -1.81 -6.36
C GLU A 29 -7.92 -1.20 -7.77
N LYS A 30 -9.01 -0.52 -8.10
CA LYS A 30 -9.17 0.17 -9.39
C LYS A 30 -8.12 1.25 -9.60
N VAL A 31 -7.86 2.06 -8.57
CA VAL A 31 -6.85 3.14 -8.63
C VAL A 31 -5.46 2.56 -8.84
N VAL A 32 -5.10 1.50 -8.13
CA VAL A 32 -3.80 0.84 -8.33
C VAL A 32 -3.65 0.33 -9.77
N ARG A 33 -4.64 -0.39 -10.27
CA ARG A 33 -4.61 -0.91 -11.66
C ARG A 33 -4.51 0.22 -12.68
N GLU A 34 -5.26 1.29 -12.48
CA GLU A 34 -5.25 2.43 -13.39
C GLU A 34 -3.92 3.19 -13.35
N ALA A 35 -3.33 3.35 -12.15
CA ALA A 35 -1.99 3.95 -12.00
C ALA A 35 -0.93 3.17 -12.76
N VAL A 36 -0.93 1.84 -12.64
CA VAL A 36 0.00 0.96 -13.37
C VAL A 36 -0.20 1.08 -14.88
N LYS A 37 -1.44 1.05 -15.33
CA LYS A 37 -1.79 1.19 -16.75
C LYS A 37 -1.33 2.52 -17.34
N ASN A 38 -1.25 3.56 -16.54
CA ASN A 38 -0.81 4.90 -16.95
C ASN A 38 0.65 5.21 -16.61
N GLY A 39 1.47 4.20 -16.35
CA GLY A 39 2.92 4.33 -16.30
C GLY A 39 3.53 4.44 -14.90
N ALA A 40 2.83 4.05 -13.84
CA ALA A 40 3.45 3.95 -12.53
C ALA A 40 4.58 2.90 -12.56
N ASP A 41 5.71 3.26 -12.00
CA ASP A 41 6.89 2.39 -11.92
C ASP A 41 6.98 1.63 -10.60
N LEU A 42 6.37 2.19 -9.56
CA LEU A 42 6.27 1.62 -8.22
C LEU A 42 5.02 2.19 -7.55
N ILE A 43 4.37 1.42 -6.71
CA ILE A 43 3.23 1.87 -5.90
C ILE A 43 3.61 1.85 -4.43
N GLU A 44 3.33 2.93 -3.71
CA GLU A 44 3.34 2.96 -2.25
C GLU A 44 1.91 2.83 -1.73
N LEU A 45 1.64 1.73 -1.01
CA LEU A 45 0.35 1.52 -0.34
C LEU A 45 0.45 1.94 1.12
N GLY A 46 -0.27 2.99 1.48
CA GLY A 46 -0.38 3.44 2.86
C GLY A 46 -1.29 2.55 3.68
N ILE A 47 -0.79 2.01 4.79
CA ILE A 47 -1.60 1.27 5.76
C ILE A 47 -2.28 2.30 6.67
N PRO A 48 -3.64 2.37 6.69
CA PRO A 48 -4.34 3.35 7.52
C PRO A 48 -4.04 3.16 9.01
N PHE A 49 -3.81 4.28 9.70
CA PHE A 49 -3.57 4.30 11.13
C PHE A 49 -4.39 5.39 11.81
N SER A 50 -4.94 5.09 13.00
CA SER A 50 -5.80 5.99 13.75
C SER A 50 -5.08 7.22 14.34
N ASP A 51 -3.77 7.09 14.60
CA ASP A 51 -2.99 8.10 15.32
C ASP A 51 -1.73 8.53 14.55
N PRO A 52 -1.85 8.96 13.27
CA PRO A 52 -0.69 9.35 12.49
C PRO A 52 -0.10 10.66 13.02
N THR A 53 1.19 10.66 13.37
CA THR A 53 1.87 11.81 13.98
C THR A 53 2.66 12.65 12.97
N ALA A 54 2.96 12.11 11.80
CA ALA A 54 3.79 12.77 10.78
C ALA A 54 3.02 13.15 9.51
N GLU A 55 1.70 12.89 9.46
CA GLU A 55 0.88 13.16 8.29
C GLU A 55 0.19 14.52 8.38
N GLY A 56 -0.03 15.15 7.22
CA GLY A 56 -0.87 16.33 7.12
C GLY A 56 -2.37 15.98 7.09
N PRO A 57 -3.25 17.00 7.08
CA PRO A 57 -4.70 16.79 7.17
C PRO A 57 -5.25 15.89 6.07
N VAL A 58 -4.74 15.98 4.86
CA VAL A 58 -5.23 15.23 3.70
C VAL A 58 -5.10 13.72 3.93
N ILE A 59 -3.92 13.26 4.33
CA ILE A 59 -3.67 11.83 4.59
C ILE A 59 -4.37 11.39 5.87
N GLN A 60 -4.44 12.22 6.90
CA GLN A 60 -5.20 11.93 8.12
C GLN A 60 -6.68 11.67 7.80
N GLU A 61 -7.29 12.50 6.97
CA GLU A 61 -8.68 12.33 6.54
C GLU A 61 -8.86 11.07 5.68
N ALA A 62 -7.90 10.76 4.82
CA ALA A 62 -7.91 9.53 4.04
C ALA A 62 -7.86 8.28 4.94
N ASP A 63 -7.00 8.29 5.96
CA ASP A 63 -6.94 7.22 6.95
C ASP A 63 -8.26 7.05 7.71
N ILE A 64 -8.89 8.16 8.11
CA ILE A 64 -10.19 8.15 8.79
C ILE A 64 -11.26 7.51 7.89
N ARG A 65 -11.32 7.89 6.62
CA ARG A 65 -12.27 7.30 5.67
C ARG A 65 -12.05 5.81 5.49
N ALA A 66 -10.80 5.40 5.31
CA ALA A 66 -10.44 3.98 5.15
C ALA A 66 -10.80 3.15 6.38
N LEU A 67 -10.46 3.63 7.58
CA LEU A 67 -10.78 2.95 8.84
C LEU A 67 -12.30 2.90 9.07
N SER A 68 -13.01 3.99 8.76
CA SER A 68 -14.48 4.04 8.87
C SER A 68 -15.17 3.07 7.92
N ALA A 69 -14.56 2.80 6.77
CA ALA A 69 -15.03 1.79 5.81
C ALA A 69 -14.67 0.35 6.23
N GLY A 70 -14.02 0.17 7.38
CA GLY A 70 -13.69 -1.14 7.94
C GLY A 70 -12.35 -1.71 7.52
N MET A 71 -11.41 -0.87 7.05
CA MET A 71 -10.09 -1.34 6.66
C MET A 71 -9.29 -1.85 7.85
N THR A 72 -8.58 -2.95 7.65
CA THR A 72 -7.69 -3.58 8.63
C THR A 72 -6.38 -3.98 7.96
N THR A 73 -5.35 -4.26 8.75
CA THR A 73 -4.07 -4.74 8.23
C THR A 73 -4.23 -6.05 7.44
N ASP A 74 -5.04 -6.98 7.91
CA ASP A 74 -5.32 -8.22 7.18
C ASP A 74 -5.94 -7.94 5.80
N LYS A 75 -6.87 -7.00 5.73
CA LYS A 75 -7.51 -6.59 4.47
C LYS A 75 -6.53 -5.91 3.52
N VAL A 76 -5.51 -5.20 4.03
CA VAL A 76 -4.43 -4.66 3.21
C VAL A 76 -3.68 -5.79 2.51
N PHE A 77 -3.34 -6.85 3.23
CA PHE A 77 -2.68 -8.02 2.64
C PHE A 77 -3.57 -8.72 1.60
N GLU A 78 -4.85 -8.87 1.88
CA GLU A 78 -5.82 -9.45 0.94
C GLU A 78 -5.93 -8.60 -0.33
N LEU A 79 -6.00 -7.28 -0.20
CA LEU A 79 -6.03 -6.35 -1.32
C LEU A 79 -4.78 -6.50 -2.19
N LEU A 80 -3.61 -6.57 -1.57
CA LEU A 80 -2.37 -6.75 -2.31
C LEU A 80 -2.35 -8.08 -3.08
N LYS A 81 -2.78 -9.17 -2.46
CA LYS A 81 -2.90 -10.47 -3.13
C LYS A 81 -3.81 -10.39 -4.37
N GLU A 82 -4.93 -9.69 -4.25
CA GLU A 82 -5.86 -9.53 -5.36
C GLU A 82 -5.26 -8.70 -6.50
N VAL A 83 -4.64 -7.59 -6.17
CA VAL A 83 -3.98 -6.71 -7.14
C VAL A 83 -2.82 -7.43 -7.85
N ARG A 84 -2.07 -8.27 -7.12
CA ARG A 84 -0.94 -9.03 -7.67
C ARG A 84 -1.31 -10.02 -8.77
N LYS A 85 -2.56 -10.39 -8.90
CA LYS A 85 -3.00 -11.23 -10.01
C LYS A 85 -2.78 -10.58 -11.38
N GLU A 86 -2.76 -9.25 -11.42
CA GLU A 86 -2.65 -8.46 -12.67
C GLU A 86 -1.48 -7.50 -12.69
N VAL A 87 -0.90 -7.16 -11.52
CA VAL A 87 0.12 -6.13 -11.37
C VAL A 87 1.43 -6.74 -10.93
N ASP A 88 2.50 -6.48 -11.71
CA ASP A 88 3.84 -7.04 -11.45
C ASP A 88 4.90 -5.98 -11.09
N ILE A 89 4.59 -4.70 -11.13
CA ILE A 89 5.52 -3.65 -10.70
C ILE A 89 5.77 -3.73 -9.18
N PRO A 90 6.87 -3.12 -8.67
CA PRO A 90 7.11 -3.09 -7.23
C PRO A 90 5.96 -2.43 -6.48
N ILE A 91 5.55 -3.03 -5.36
CA ILE A 91 4.58 -2.47 -4.44
C ILE A 91 5.16 -2.55 -3.04
N VAL A 92 5.26 -1.41 -2.38
CA VAL A 92 5.78 -1.30 -1.01
C VAL A 92 4.70 -0.75 -0.09
N PHE A 93 4.76 -1.13 1.19
CA PHE A 93 3.90 -0.56 2.21
C PHE A 93 4.55 0.65 2.87
N MET A 94 3.75 1.69 3.07
CA MET A 94 4.09 2.82 3.91
C MET A 94 3.28 2.71 5.20
N THR A 95 3.96 2.59 6.35
CA THR A 95 3.30 2.39 7.63
C THR A 95 4.09 2.99 8.77
N TYR A 96 3.40 3.28 9.88
CA TYR A 96 4.04 3.55 11.16
C TYR A 96 4.51 2.25 11.80
N ALA A 97 5.45 2.35 12.73
CA ALA A 97 5.95 1.19 13.47
C ALA A 97 4.87 0.54 14.36
N ASN A 98 3.96 1.37 14.93
CA ASN A 98 2.92 0.86 15.83
C ASN A 98 2.01 -0.21 15.22
N PRO A 99 1.43 -0.04 14.04
CA PRO A 99 0.66 -1.09 13.39
C PRO A 99 1.45 -2.39 13.19
N VAL A 100 2.71 -2.30 12.81
CA VAL A 100 3.59 -3.46 12.61
C VAL A 100 3.84 -4.18 13.92
N TYR A 101 4.20 -3.42 14.96
CA TYR A 101 4.46 -3.98 16.29
C TYR A 101 3.21 -4.61 16.90
N HIS A 102 2.06 -3.94 16.79
CA HIS A 102 0.79 -4.45 17.31
C HIS A 102 0.33 -5.73 16.59
N TYR A 103 0.53 -5.82 15.30
CA TYR A 103 0.24 -7.02 14.51
C TYR A 103 1.16 -8.20 14.87
N GLY A 104 2.36 -7.89 15.32
CA GLY A 104 3.47 -8.82 15.55
C GLY A 104 4.48 -8.71 14.41
N THR A 105 5.69 -8.26 14.73
CA THR A 105 6.70 -7.90 13.72
C THR A 105 6.99 -9.04 12.74
N ASP A 106 7.29 -10.24 13.25
CA ASP A 106 7.60 -11.38 12.40
C ASP A 106 6.39 -11.77 11.54
N LYS A 107 5.22 -11.83 12.17
CA LYS A 107 3.96 -12.15 11.49
C LYS A 107 3.62 -11.14 10.39
N PHE A 108 3.85 -9.85 10.66
CA PHE A 108 3.60 -8.79 9.67
C PHE A 108 4.48 -8.99 8.43
N PHE A 109 5.78 -9.18 8.60
CA PHE A 109 6.70 -9.36 7.48
C PHE A 109 6.45 -10.67 6.72
N GLU A 110 6.11 -11.74 7.43
CA GLU A 110 5.70 -13.00 6.80
C GLU A 110 4.47 -12.80 5.91
N LYS A 111 3.42 -12.17 6.45
CA LYS A 111 2.19 -11.88 5.71
C LYS A 111 2.40 -10.91 4.55
N ALA A 112 3.21 -9.88 4.74
CA ALA A 112 3.56 -8.94 3.68
C ALA A 112 4.26 -9.65 2.52
N SER A 113 5.25 -10.51 2.83
CA SER A 113 5.95 -11.31 1.83
C SER A 113 5.01 -12.27 1.10
N GLU A 114 4.16 -13.01 1.84
CA GLU A 114 3.16 -13.90 1.24
C GLU A 114 2.16 -13.16 0.33
N ALA A 115 1.83 -11.92 0.68
CA ALA A 115 0.93 -11.09 -0.13
C ALA A 115 1.61 -10.55 -1.40
N GLY A 116 2.94 -10.55 -1.44
CA GLY A 116 3.71 -10.08 -2.58
C GLY A 116 4.23 -8.65 -2.45
N ALA A 117 4.43 -8.14 -1.24
CA ALA A 117 5.12 -6.86 -1.02
C ALA A 117 6.62 -7.00 -1.34
N ASP A 118 7.24 -5.92 -1.86
CA ASP A 118 8.65 -5.86 -2.26
C ASP A 118 9.59 -5.19 -1.23
#